data_10376cf686d4576eed67976cccb91511
#
_entry.id   10376cf686d4576eed67976cccb91511
#
_cell.length_a   1.000
_cell.length_b   1.000
_cell.length_c   1.000
_cell.angle_alpha   90.00
_cell.angle_beta   90.00
_cell.angle_gamma   90.00
#
_symmetry.space_group_name_H-M   'P 1'
#
loop_
_entity.id
_entity.type
_entity.pdbx_description
1 polymer ?
#
loop_
_entity_poly.entity_id
_entity_poly.type
_entity_poly.pdbx_seq_one_letter_code
_entity_poly.pdbx_strand_id
1 'polypeptide(L)'
;SSAASDVYKRQLEKYSKNMKKLFIGIDFSKEKLDATIILACGMNEIGSREYGCFPNNTTGYRKLCNWVKTNAWNTIAEEWLFCGEDTGSCSIGLSKWLYGKGYDIWIENAYAIKHSSGIQRVKNDKADSAIIAEYAWRQQDKVVPFEPLNESLAQLREIFLYRHKLVGQRVAMELRKEDKSQSNKSKAISFINRKSKHLIAEINKTIAECDKAIDSIIEADEELKENYAIITSIKGVARQNATCMLVYTNNFKKFGYDPRKIACYYGVAPFGKQSGTSVNTPCLLYTSPSPRDMRRS
;
A
#
# COMPACT_ATOMS: atom_id res chain seq x y z
N SER A 1 -10.05 -11.06 44.13
CA SER A 1 -8.82 -10.36 43.67
C SER A 1 -7.78 -11.29 43.02
N SER A 2 -7.83 -12.60 43.24
CA SER A 2 -6.92 -13.59 42.62
C SER A 2 -7.16 -13.80 41.13
N ALA A 3 -8.39 -13.94 40.71
CA ALA A 3 -8.74 -14.19 39.27
C ALA A 3 -8.32 -13.04 38.34
N ALA A 4 -8.42 -11.79 38.77
CA ALA A 4 -7.97 -10.63 37.97
C ALA A 4 -6.43 -10.60 37.84
N SER A 5 -5.71 -11.02 38.86
CA SER A 5 -4.25 -11.17 38.83
C SER A 5 -3.80 -12.28 37.88
N ASP A 6 -4.54 -13.39 37.81
CA ASP A 6 -4.22 -14.52 36.94
C ASP A 6 -4.54 -14.22 35.46
N VAL A 7 -5.61 -13.47 35.18
CA VAL A 7 -5.92 -12.96 33.84
C VAL A 7 -4.84 -11.98 33.39
N TYR A 8 -4.42 -11.07 34.26
CA TYR A 8 -3.35 -10.11 33.96
C TYR A 8 -2.00 -10.80 33.72
N LYS A 9 -1.65 -11.81 34.55
CA LYS A 9 -0.45 -12.63 34.35
C LYS A 9 -0.48 -13.40 33.05
N ARG A 10 -1.60 -14.04 32.70
CA ARG A 10 -1.77 -14.73 31.41
C ARG A 10 -1.69 -13.77 30.23
N GLN A 11 -2.22 -12.55 30.35
CA GLN A 11 -2.06 -11.52 29.34
C GLN A 11 -0.58 -11.08 29.24
N LEU A 12 0.10 -10.83 30.33
CA LEU A 12 1.53 -10.50 30.36
C LEU A 12 2.40 -11.64 29.79
N GLU A 13 2.11 -12.88 30.12
CA GLU A 13 2.81 -14.05 29.56
C GLU A 13 2.55 -14.20 28.05
N LYS A 14 1.34 -13.93 27.58
CA LYS A 14 0.99 -13.90 26.16
C LYS A 14 1.69 -12.74 25.43
N TYR A 15 1.78 -11.57 26.05
CA TYR A 15 2.55 -10.43 25.54
C TYR A 15 4.05 -10.70 25.53
N SER A 16 4.59 -11.29 26.58
CA SER A 16 6.02 -11.62 26.69
C SER A 16 6.46 -12.71 25.70
N LYS A 17 5.58 -13.67 25.41
CA LYS A 17 5.85 -14.78 24.48
C LYS A 17 5.83 -14.36 23.01
N ASN A 18 5.25 -13.21 22.68
CA ASN A 18 5.11 -12.68 21.30
C ASN A 18 5.96 -11.41 21.04
N MET A 19 6.78 -10.98 21.99
CA MET A 19 7.63 -9.82 21.77
C MET A 19 8.74 -10.14 20.76
N LYS A 20 8.77 -9.39 19.66
CA LYS A 20 9.87 -9.44 18.71
C LYS A 20 11.12 -8.85 19.34
N LYS A 21 12.27 -9.44 19.05
CA LYS A 21 13.58 -8.99 19.54
C LYS A 21 14.47 -8.44 18.44
N LEU A 22 14.30 -8.94 17.24
CA LEU A 22 15.08 -8.53 16.08
C LEU A 22 14.19 -7.81 15.06
N PHE A 23 14.52 -6.57 14.76
CA PHE A 23 13.77 -5.73 13.85
C PHE A 23 14.62 -5.43 12.62
N ILE A 24 14.13 -5.79 11.45
CA ILE A 24 14.82 -5.63 10.18
C ILE A 24 14.05 -4.60 9.36
N GLY A 25 14.55 -3.36 9.34
CA GLY A 25 14.01 -2.28 8.51
C GLY A 25 14.56 -2.34 7.12
N ILE A 26 13.69 -2.24 6.12
CA ILE A 26 14.05 -2.36 4.70
C ILE A 26 13.54 -1.16 3.93
N ASP A 27 14.46 -0.43 3.32
CA ASP A 27 14.17 0.56 2.30
C ASP A 27 14.21 -0.12 0.92
N PHE A 28 13.11 0.00 0.16
CA PHE A 28 12.93 -0.68 -1.12
C PHE A 28 13.22 0.26 -2.28
N SER A 29 14.14 -0.13 -3.16
CA SER A 29 14.26 0.46 -4.47
C SER A 29 14.03 -0.59 -5.58
N LYS A 30 13.98 -0.16 -6.83
CA LYS A 30 13.77 -1.06 -7.97
C LYS A 30 14.85 -2.12 -8.08
N GLU A 31 16.11 -1.76 -7.81
CA GLU A 31 17.29 -2.60 -8.05
C GLU A 31 17.91 -3.15 -6.77
N LYS A 32 17.73 -2.46 -5.64
CA LYS A 32 18.37 -2.82 -4.37
C LYS A 32 17.44 -2.71 -3.18
N LEU A 33 17.84 -3.37 -2.12
CA LEU A 33 17.26 -3.35 -0.78
C LEU A 33 18.35 -2.85 0.17
N ASP A 34 18.08 -1.77 0.86
CA ASP A 34 18.91 -1.29 1.96
C ASP A 34 18.29 -1.76 3.27
N ALA A 35 19.00 -2.55 4.05
CA ALA A 35 18.49 -3.19 5.23
C ALA A 35 19.29 -2.83 6.49
N THR A 36 18.61 -2.52 7.57
CA THR A 36 19.20 -2.33 8.89
C THR A 36 18.56 -3.30 9.89
N ILE A 37 19.40 -4.03 10.62
CA ILE A 37 18.98 -4.87 11.75
C ILE A 37 19.16 -4.08 13.04
N ILE A 38 18.18 -4.20 13.94
CA ILE A 38 18.23 -3.70 15.31
C ILE A 38 17.92 -4.86 16.24
N LEU A 39 18.81 -5.12 17.20
CA LEU A 39 18.56 -5.99 18.34
C LEU A 39 18.01 -5.14 19.49
N ALA A 40 16.80 -5.41 19.94
CA ALA A 40 16.20 -4.74 21.09
C ALA A 40 16.62 -5.44 22.40
N CYS A 41 17.18 -4.66 23.31
CA CYS A 41 17.51 -5.08 24.69
C CYS A 41 16.44 -4.57 25.64
N GLY A 42 15.15 -4.94 25.40
CA GLY A 42 14.01 -4.44 26.16
C GLY A 42 13.20 -3.36 25.43
N MET A 43 12.36 -2.63 26.18
CA MET A 43 11.43 -1.65 25.58
C MET A 43 12.08 -0.33 25.16
N ASN A 44 13.22 0.02 25.75
CA ASN A 44 13.81 1.35 25.59
C ASN A 44 15.27 1.36 25.12
N GLU A 45 15.86 0.21 24.87
CA GLU A 45 17.28 0.10 24.56
C GLU A 45 17.55 -0.72 23.30
N ILE A 46 18.41 -0.17 22.43
CA ILE A 46 18.95 -0.86 21.25
C ILE A 46 20.33 -1.37 21.61
N GLY A 47 20.51 -2.70 21.59
CA GLY A 47 21.77 -3.35 21.91
C GLY A 47 22.76 -3.28 20.75
N SER A 48 22.36 -3.64 19.56
CA SER A 48 23.25 -3.72 18.38
C SER A 48 22.52 -3.29 17.11
N ARG A 49 23.30 -2.78 16.14
CA ARG A 49 22.80 -2.32 14.85
C ARG A 49 23.76 -2.72 13.74
N GLU A 50 23.22 -3.35 12.70
CA GLU A 50 23.98 -3.72 11.50
C GLU A 50 23.26 -3.22 10.24
N TYR A 51 24.04 -2.93 9.19
CA TYR A 51 23.53 -2.48 7.91
C TYR A 51 24.06 -3.35 6.77
N GLY A 52 23.21 -3.63 5.79
CA GLY A 52 23.59 -4.36 4.56
C GLY A 52 22.77 -3.89 3.37
N CYS A 53 23.33 -4.05 2.16
CA CYS A 53 22.68 -3.73 0.90
C CYS A 53 22.64 -4.97 0.01
N PHE A 54 21.47 -5.25 -0.61
CA PHE A 54 21.21 -6.48 -1.36
C PHE A 54 20.46 -6.16 -2.66
N PRO A 55 20.63 -6.94 -3.74
CA PRO A 55 19.83 -6.80 -4.95
C PRO A 55 18.33 -7.09 -4.66
N ASN A 56 17.42 -6.33 -5.27
CA ASN A 56 15.99 -6.58 -5.16
C ASN A 56 15.53 -7.68 -6.14
N ASN A 57 15.99 -8.91 -5.89
CA ASN A 57 15.64 -10.12 -6.63
C ASN A 57 15.78 -11.36 -5.74
N THR A 58 15.36 -12.52 -6.22
CA THR A 58 15.36 -13.77 -5.45
C THR A 58 16.73 -14.14 -4.87
N THR A 59 17.81 -13.84 -5.59
CA THR A 59 19.19 -14.08 -5.09
C THR A 59 19.51 -13.14 -3.93
N GLY A 60 19.14 -11.86 -4.04
CA GLY A 60 19.31 -10.87 -2.97
C GLY A 60 18.46 -11.19 -1.74
N TYR A 61 17.25 -11.69 -1.91
CA TYR A 61 16.38 -12.13 -0.78
C TYR A 61 17.03 -13.26 0.04
N ARG A 62 17.65 -14.23 -0.64
CA ARG A 62 18.42 -15.29 0.04
C ARG A 62 19.64 -14.74 0.77
N LYS A 63 20.36 -13.80 0.16
CA LYS A 63 21.52 -13.14 0.79
C LYS A 63 21.10 -12.33 2.01
N LEU A 64 20.02 -11.56 1.90
CA LEU A 64 19.42 -10.81 3.02
C LEU A 64 19.10 -11.74 4.19
N CYS A 65 18.37 -12.83 3.96
CA CYS A 65 18.00 -13.77 5.03
C CYS A 65 19.22 -14.47 5.65
N ASN A 66 20.23 -14.83 4.85
CA ASN A 66 21.46 -15.40 5.39
C ASN A 66 22.22 -14.38 6.24
N TRP A 67 22.30 -13.13 5.79
CA TRP A 67 22.90 -12.05 6.57
C TRP A 67 22.16 -11.79 7.87
N VAL A 68 20.81 -11.79 7.86
CA VAL A 68 19.99 -11.70 9.09
C VAL A 68 20.34 -12.85 10.04
N LYS A 69 20.42 -14.09 9.55
CA LYS A 69 20.77 -15.26 10.36
C LYS A 69 22.16 -15.14 10.99
N THR A 70 23.13 -14.61 10.25
CA THR A 70 24.50 -14.40 10.76
C THR A 70 24.53 -13.35 11.88
N ASN A 71 23.66 -12.35 11.81
CA ASN A 71 23.57 -11.24 12.78
C ASN A 71 22.36 -11.38 13.72
N ALA A 72 21.87 -12.59 13.95
CA ALA A 72 20.67 -12.81 14.76
C ALA A 72 20.89 -12.78 16.28
N TRP A 73 22.13 -12.69 16.76
CA TRP A 73 22.51 -12.59 18.19
C TRP A 73 21.70 -13.52 19.09
N ASN A 74 21.65 -14.81 18.78
CA ASN A 74 20.92 -15.85 19.52
C ASN A 74 19.39 -15.68 19.56
N THR A 75 18.79 -14.87 18.67
CA THR A 75 17.34 -14.81 18.49
C THR A 75 16.88 -15.89 17.51
N ILE A 76 15.62 -16.33 17.66
CA ILE A 76 14.99 -17.30 16.76
C ILE A 76 14.10 -16.58 15.73
N ALA A 77 13.78 -17.26 14.64
CA ALA A 77 13.04 -16.65 13.52
C ALA A 77 11.67 -16.09 13.91
N GLU A 78 11.02 -16.69 14.89
CA GLU A 78 9.74 -16.25 15.47
C GLU A 78 9.84 -14.91 16.20
N GLU A 79 11.06 -14.53 16.65
CA GLU A 79 11.35 -13.26 17.30
C GLU A 79 11.74 -12.16 16.32
N TRP A 80 11.77 -12.43 15.00
CA TRP A 80 12.16 -11.47 13.97
C TRP A 80 10.92 -10.78 13.38
N LEU A 81 11.07 -9.50 13.10
CA LEU A 81 10.08 -8.71 12.38
C LEU A 81 10.78 -7.95 11.26
N PHE A 82 10.46 -8.30 10.04
CA PHE A 82 10.82 -7.50 8.88
C PHE A 82 9.80 -6.37 8.73
N CYS A 83 10.27 -5.17 8.46
CA CYS A 83 9.42 -4.01 8.22
C CYS A 83 9.93 -3.22 7.02
N GLY A 84 9.03 -2.71 6.21
CA GLY A 84 9.38 -1.88 5.09
C GLY A 84 8.30 -0.89 4.73
N GLU A 85 8.68 0.13 3.95
CA GLU A 85 7.75 1.12 3.42
C GLU A 85 6.97 0.53 2.24
N ASP A 86 5.66 0.85 2.14
CA ASP A 86 4.85 0.49 0.97
C ASP A 86 5.27 1.33 -0.26
N THR A 87 6.17 0.77 -1.04
CA THR A 87 6.65 1.34 -2.32
C THR A 87 6.00 0.68 -3.54
N GLY A 88 4.88 0.01 -3.34
CA GLY A 88 4.12 -0.66 -4.39
C GLY A 88 4.86 -1.85 -4.99
N SER A 89 5.19 -1.79 -6.29
CA SER A 89 5.80 -2.94 -6.97
C SER A 89 7.17 -3.37 -6.43
N CYS A 90 7.93 -2.44 -5.81
CA CYS A 90 9.27 -2.75 -5.31
C CYS A 90 9.26 -3.58 -4.03
N SER A 91 8.23 -3.44 -3.18
CA SER A 91 8.11 -4.16 -1.90
C SER A 91 7.46 -5.55 -2.04
N ILE A 92 6.58 -5.75 -3.03
CA ILE A 92 5.77 -6.96 -3.18
C ILE A 92 6.61 -8.23 -3.32
N GLY A 93 7.71 -8.18 -4.09
CA GLY A 93 8.54 -9.36 -4.39
C GLY A 93 9.13 -9.98 -3.13
N LEU A 94 9.83 -9.18 -2.32
CA LEU A 94 10.40 -9.63 -1.06
C LEU A 94 9.32 -10.02 -0.06
N SER A 95 8.23 -9.25 0.03
CA SER A 95 7.14 -9.52 0.99
C SER A 95 6.50 -10.90 0.75
N LYS A 96 6.17 -11.22 -0.50
CA LYS A 96 5.65 -12.55 -0.86
C LYS A 96 6.67 -13.65 -0.57
N TRP A 97 7.97 -13.39 -0.83
CA TRP A 97 9.02 -14.37 -0.62
C TRP A 97 9.23 -14.65 0.89
N LEU A 98 9.26 -13.61 1.73
CA LEU A 98 9.37 -13.76 3.19
C LEU A 98 8.14 -14.45 3.78
N TYR A 99 6.95 -14.06 3.37
CA TYR A 99 5.70 -14.71 3.77
C TYR A 99 5.71 -16.21 3.43
N GLY A 100 6.11 -16.57 2.20
CA GLY A 100 6.23 -17.97 1.77
C GLY A 100 7.31 -18.77 2.51
N LYS A 101 8.21 -18.11 3.25
CA LYS A 101 9.21 -18.72 4.13
C LYS A 101 8.79 -18.73 5.60
N GLY A 102 7.60 -18.21 5.94
CA GLY A 102 7.07 -18.16 7.28
C GLY A 102 7.68 -17.05 8.15
N TYR A 103 8.29 -16.03 7.55
CA TYR A 103 8.77 -14.86 8.28
C TYR A 103 7.70 -13.80 8.41
N ASP A 104 7.65 -13.14 9.56
CA ASP A 104 6.78 -11.99 9.77
C ASP A 104 7.33 -10.75 9.08
N ILE A 105 6.54 -10.20 8.18
CA ILE A 105 6.83 -8.94 7.50
C ILE A 105 5.66 -7.97 7.64
N TRP A 106 5.97 -6.73 7.95
CA TRP A 106 5.04 -5.61 8.06
C TRP A 106 5.35 -4.56 6.98
N ILE A 107 4.41 -4.32 6.09
CA ILE A 107 4.51 -3.26 5.08
C ILE A 107 3.65 -2.10 5.54
N GLU A 108 4.32 -0.98 5.87
CA GLU A 108 3.69 0.18 6.47
C GLU A 108 3.66 1.36 5.49
N ASN A 109 2.72 2.27 5.72
CA ASN A 109 2.60 3.49 4.95
C ASN A 109 3.77 4.44 5.22
N ALA A 110 4.39 4.96 4.15
CA ALA A 110 5.47 5.95 4.20
C ALA A 110 5.18 7.14 5.13
N TYR A 111 3.95 7.62 5.11
CA TYR A 111 3.52 8.73 5.96
C TYR A 111 3.60 8.39 7.46
N ALA A 112 3.19 7.18 7.86
CA ALA A 112 3.24 6.74 9.26
C ALA A 112 4.69 6.63 9.75
N ILE A 113 5.57 6.03 8.96
CA ILE A 113 7.00 5.91 9.27
C ILE A 113 7.64 7.28 9.43
N LYS A 114 7.43 8.16 8.44
CA LYS A 114 8.02 9.51 8.42
C LYS A 114 7.57 10.38 9.59
N HIS A 115 6.29 10.33 9.96
CA HIS A 115 5.76 11.14 11.06
C HIS A 115 6.12 10.63 12.45
N SER A 116 6.59 9.38 12.56
CA SER A 116 7.04 8.82 13.84
C SER A 116 8.49 9.17 14.17
N SER A 117 9.31 9.55 13.19
CA SER A 117 10.76 9.69 13.32
C SER A 117 11.26 11.09 13.68
N GLY A 118 10.36 12.09 13.83
CA GLY A 118 10.76 13.47 14.14
C GLY A 118 11.50 14.17 13.01
N ILE A 119 12.20 15.29 13.32
CA ILE A 119 12.94 16.09 12.33
C ILE A 119 14.26 15.39 12.00
N GLN A 120 14.43 14.97 10.75
CA GLN A 120 15.66 14.35 10.27
C GLN A 120 16.48 15.29 9.41
N ARG A 121 17.78 15.39 9.70
CA ARG A 121 18.71 16.25 8.94
C ARG A 121 19.53 15.51 7.90
N VAL A 122 19.65 14.19 8.03
CA VAL A 122 20.44 13.35 7.09
C VAL A 122 19.49 12.44 6.34
N LYS A 123 19.53 12.51 5.01
CA LYS A 123 18.79 11.62 4.11
C LYS A 123 19.78 10.79 3.32
N ASN A 124 19.81 9.50 3.62
CA ASN A 124 20.48 8.48 2.81
C ASN A 124 19.82 7.13 3.08
N ASP A 125 19.94 6.20 2.15
CA ASP A 125 19.26 4.89 2.17
C ASP A 125 19.58 4.07 3.45
N LYS A 126 20.81 4.21 3.99
CA LYS A 126 21.19 3.61 5.27
C LYS A 126 20.41 4.21 6.46
N ALA A 127 20.24 5.53 6.47
CA ALA A 127 19.47 6.20 7.51
C ALA A 127 17.97 5.84 7.39
N ASP A 128 17.45 5.77 6.15
CA ASP A 128 16.05 5.46 5.90
C ASP A 128 15.70 4.03 6.35
N SER A 129 16.54 3.02 6.04
CA SER A 129 16.36 1.65 6.54
C SER A 129 16.45 1.55 8.07
N ALA A 130 17.34 2.36 8.71
CA ALA A 130 17.44 2.41 10.17
C ALA A 130 16.20 3.00 10.83
N ILE A 131 15.60 4.04 10.24
CA ILE A 131 14.35 4.64 10.69
C ILE A 131 13.21 3.63 10.64
N ILE A 132 13.13 2.86 9.55
CA ILE A 132 12.12 1.81 9.38
C ILE A 132 12.27 0.75 10.48
N ALA A 133 13.51 0.33 10.79
CA ALA A 133 13.77 -0.64 11.86
C ALA A 133 13.38 -0.10 13.25
N GLU A 134 13.73 1.17 13.55
CA GLU A 134 13.33 1.82 14.80
C GLU A 134 11.81 2.00 14.89
N TYR A 135 11.15 2.31 13.78
CA TYR A 135 9.70 2.38 13.72
C TYR A 135 9.06 1.04 14.08
N ALA A 136 9.52 -0.05 13.46
CA ALA A 136 9.04 -1.39 13.74
C ALA A 136 9.21 -1.78 15.22
N TRP A 137 10.34 -1.44 15.81
CA TRP A 137 10.59 -1.67 17.22
C TRP A 137 9.66 -0.89 18.14
N ARG A 138 9.51 0.43 17.90
CA ARG A 138 8.69 1.30 18.75
C ARG A 138 7.19 1.08 18.60
N GLN A 139 6.73 0.60 17.46
CA GLN A 139 5.31 0.42 17.14
C GLN A 139 4.94 -1.07 16.99
N GLN A 140 5.71 -1.98 17.60
CA GLN A 140 5.49 -3.42 17.47
C GLN A 140 4.11 -3.90 17.96
N ASP A 141 3.46 -3.11 18.82
CA ASP A 141 2.08 -3.32 19.28
C ASP A 141 1.02 -3.09 18.16
N LYS A 142 1.40 -2.40 17.09
CA LYS A 142 0.52 -2.05 15.95
C LYS A 142 0.79 -2.87 14.69
N VAL A 143 1.64 -3.89 14.78
CA VAL A 143 2.00 -4.70 13.62
C VAL A 143 0.78 -5.32 12.97
N VAL A 144 0.64 -5.07 11.67
CA VAL A 144 -0.30 -5.76 10.79
C VAL A 144 0.54 -6.62 9.85
N PRO A 145 0.61 -7.94 10.06
CA PRO A 145 1.38 -8.83 9.20
C PRO A 145 0.92 -8.73 7.74
N PHE A 146 1.89 -8.77 6.84
CA PHE A 146 1.60 -8.83 5.41
C PHE A 146 0.95 -10.16 5.06
N GLU A 147 -0.17 -10.07 4.39
CA GLU A 147 -0.82 -11.21 3.75
C GLU A 147 -0.86 -10.95 2.24
N PRO A 148 -0.38 -11.89 1.41
CA PRO A 148 -0.49 -11.74 -0.03
C PRO A 148 -1.97 -11.70 -0.44
N LEU A 149 -2.27 -10.87 -1.44
CA LEU A 149 -3.60 -10.90 -2.05
C LEU A 149 -3.89 -12.31 -2.58
N ASN A 150 -5.14 -12.76 -2.49
CA ASN A 150 -5.55 -13.96 -3.20
C ASN A 150 -5.32 -13.77 -4.71
N GLU A 151 -5.22 -14.86 -5.45
CA GLU A 151 -4.83 -14.81 -6.86
C GLU A 151 -5.84 -14.02 -7.69
N SER A 152 -7.14 -14.24 -7.48
CA SER A 152 -8.23 -13.51 -8.16
C SER A 152 -8.13 -12.01 -7.96
N LEU A 153 -7.91 -11.58 -6.71
CA LEU A 153 -7.80 -10.16 -6.39
C LEU A 153 -6.50 -9.53 -6.92
N ALA A 154 -5.41 -10.29 -6.95
CA ALA A 154 -4.16 -9.84 -7.54
C ALA A 154 -4.31 -9.59 -9.05
N GLN A 155 -4.92 -10.54 -9.79
CA GLN A 155 -5.22 -10.41 -11.20
C GLN A 155 -6.20 -9.26 -11.46
N LEU A 156 -7.26 -9.15 -10.66
CA LEU A 156 -8.23 -8.06 -10.74
C LEU A 156 -7.53 -6.69 -10.61
N ARG A 157 -6.62 -6.55 -9.64
CA ARG A 157 -5.85 -5.32 -9.41
C ARG A 157 -4.98 -4.97 -10.62
N GLU A 158 -4.26 -5.93 -11.18
CA GLU A 158 -3.38 -5.69 -12.33
C GLU A 158 -4.16 -5.20 -13.55
N ILE A 159 -5.26 -5.88 -13.89
CA ILE A 159 -6.09 -5.51 -15.04
C ILE A 159 -6.77 -4.16 -14.80
N PHE A 160 -7.27 -3.89 -13.59
CA PHE A 160 -7.88 -2.62 -13.24
C PHE A 160 -6.90 -1.44 -13.37
N LEU A 161 -5.68 -1.58 -12.87
CA LEU A 161 -4.64 -0.55 -12.97
C LEU A 161 -4.20 -0.32 -14.41
N TYR A 162 -4.05 -1.39 -15.20
CA TYR A 162 -3.75 -1.30 -16.64
C TYR A 162 -4.84 -0.57 -17.40
N ARG A 163 -6.09 -0.94 -17.17
CA ARG A 163 -7.26 -0.26 -17.74
C ARG A 163 -7.28 1.24 -17.37
N HIS A 164 -7.02 1.57 -16.11
CA HIS A 164 -6.97 2.97 -15.64
C HIS A 164 -5.90 3.77 -16.39
N LYS A 165 -4.72 3.19 -16.60
CA LYS A 165 -3.64 3.79 -17.39
C LYS A 165 -4.06 4.04 -18.84
N LEU A 166 -4.75 3.08 -19.48
CA LEU A 166 -5.27 3.21 -20.85
C LEU A 166 -6.29 4.35 -20.96
N VAL A 167 -7.18 4.49 -19.98
CA VAL A 167 -8.15 5.60 -19.91
C VAL A 167 -7.41 6.94 -19.84
N GLY A 168 -6.38 7.07 -19.02
CA GLY A 168 -5.54 8.27 -18.96
C GLY A 168 -4.86 8.61 -20.28
N GLN A 169 -4.29 7.60 -20.95
CA GLN A 169 -3.68 7.79 -22.29
C GLN A 169 -4.70 8.22 -23.34
N ARG A 170 -5.88 7.62 -23.35
CA ARG A 170 -6.98 8.02 -24.23
C ARG A 170 -7.35 9.49 -24.03
N VAL A 171 -7.60 9.89 -22.78
CA VAL A 171 -7.97 11.28 -22.43
C VAL A 171 -6.87 12.25 -22.87
N ALA A 172 -5.60 11.95 -22.64
CA ALA A 172 -4.48 12.78 -23.06
C ALA A 172 -4.44 12.95 -24.60
N MET A 173 -4.76 11.89 -25.38
CA MET A 173 -4.84 11.96 -26.83
C MET A 173 -6.07 12.74 -27.32
N GLU A 174 -7.20 12.66 -26.61
CA GLU A 174 -8.44 13.37 -26.92
C GLU A 174 -8.29 14.87 -26.66
N LEU A 175 -7.72 15.29 -25.54
CA LEU A 175 -7.45 16.69 -25.20
C LEU A 175 -6.56 17.38 -26.23
N ARG A 176 -5.56 16.68 -26.79
CA ARG A 176 -4.70 17.21 -27.86
C ARG A 176 -5.48 17.55 -29.16
N LYS A 177 -6.66 16.93 -29.39
CA LYS A 177 -7.51 17.24 -30.53
C LYS A 177 -8.31 18.53 -30.36
N GLU A 178 -8.56 18.95 -29.14
CA GLU A 178 -9.38 20.12 -28.82
C GLU A 178 -8.63 21.44 -28.99
N ASP A 179 -7.29 21.44 -29.10
CA ASP A 179 -6.47 22.60 -29.45
C ASP A 179 -6.65 23.03 -30.91
N LYS A 180 -7.89 23.04 -31.37
CA LYS A 180 -8.28 23.33 -32.76
C LYS A 180 -8.29 24.81 -33.12
N SER A 181 -7.88 25.71 -32.23
CA SER A 181 -8.03 27.15 -32.45
C SER A 181 -7.03 27.75 -33.43
N GLN A 182 -5.98 27.05 -33.87
CA GLN A 182 -5.03 27.57 -34.85
C GLN A 182 -4.73 26.57 -35.96
N SER A 183 -5.18 26.93 -37.18
CA SER A 183 -4.82 26.37 -38.50
C SER A 183 -5.09 24.88 -38.76
N ASN A 184 -6.34 24.54 -38.98
CA ASN A 184 -6.80 23.21 -39.44
C ASN A 184 -6.39 22.83 -40.91
N LYS A 185 -5.45 23.53 -41.52
CA LYS A 185 -5.11 23.33 -42.93
C LYS A 185 -3.77 22.64 -43.20
N SER A 186 -2.98 22.30 -42.18
CA SER A 186 -1.70 21.62 -42.39
C SER A 186 -1.88 20.12 -42.64
N LYS A 187 -1.21 19.62 -43.72
CA LYS A 187 -1.15 18.16 -44.01
C LYS A 187 -0.61 17.36 -42.79
N ALA A 188 0.29 17.94 -42.02
CA ALA A 188 0.83 17.34 -40.80
C ALA A 188 -0.24 17.16 -39.71
N ILE A 189 -1.09 18.15 -39.46
CA ILE A 189 -2.19 18.07 -38.51
C ILE A 189 -3.21 17.00 -38.94
N SER A 190 -3.56 16.95 -40.20
CA SER A 190 -4.46 15.93 -40.76
C SER A 190 -3.89 14.51 -40.57
N PHE A 191 -2.59 14.33 -40.80
CA PHE A 191 -1.91 13.07 -40.59
C PHE A 191 -1.95 12.67 -39.08
N ILE A 192 -1.60 13.59 -38.18
CA ILE A 192 -1.60 13.36 -36.73
C ILE A 192 -2.99 12.98 -36.24
N ASN A 193 -4.03 13.72 -36.67
CA ASN A 193 -5.42 13.47 -36.26
C ASN A 193 -5.90 12.09 -36.72
N ARG A 194 -5.56 11.69 -37.97
CA ARG A 194 -5.89 10.35 -38.48
C ARG A 194 -5.23 9.25 -37.66
N LYS A 195 -3.93 9.39 -37.35
CA LYS A 195 -3.18 8.41 -36.55
C LYS A 195 -3.70 8.36 -35.12
N SER A 196 -3.95 9.50 -34.50
CA SER A 196 -4.53 9.57 -33.12
C SER A 196 -5.92 8.92 -33.06
N LYS A 197 -6.76 9.12 -34.08
CA LYS A 197 -8.09 8.47 -34.17
C LYS A 197 -7.97 6.94 -34.19
N HIS A 198 -7.03 6.40 -34.96
CA HIS A 198 -6.78 4.95 -35.00
C HIS A 198 -6.29 4.42 -33.63
N LEU A 199 -5.30 5.08 -33.03
CA LEU A 199 -4.80 4.69 -31.73
C LEU A 199 -5.87 4.73 -30.63
N ILE A 200 -6.72 5.76 -30.62
CA ILE A 200 -7.85 5.86 -29.68
C ILE A 200 -8.83 4.70 -29.88
N ALA A 201 -9.10 4.30 -31.13
CA ALA A 201 -9.97 3.15 -31.39
C ALA A 201 -9.40 1.84 -30.81
N GLU A 202 -8.09 1.59 -31.00
CA GLU A 202 -7.42 0.42 -30.42
C GLU A 202 -7.41 0.46 -28.88
N ILE A 203 -7.14 1.64 -28.29
CA ILE A 203 -7.22 1.81 -26.83
C ILE A 203 -8.63 1.50 -26.31
N ASN A 204 -9.67 1.98 -26.98
CA ASN A 204 -11.05 1.70 -26.58
C ASN A 204 -11.39 0.21 -26.66
N LYS A 205 -10.90 -0.48 -27.68
CA LYS A 205 -11.06 -1.93 -27.83
C LYS A 205 -10.39 -2.67 -26.66
N THR A 206 -9.13 -2.31 -26.35
CA THR A 206 -8.39 -2.91 -25.22
C THR A 206 -9.06 -2.61 -23.88
N ILE A 207 -9.61 -1.41 -23.68
CA ILE A 207 -10.39 -1.07 -22.47
C ILE A 207 -11.61 -1.99 -22.34
N ALA A 208 -12.33 -2.26 -23.45
CA ALA A 208 -13.48 -3.16 -23.42
C ALA A 208 -13.09 -4.63 -23.13
N GLU A 209 -11.92 -5.06 -23.61
CA GLU A 209 -11.35 -6.37 -23.28
C GLU A 209 -10.97 -6.46 -21.79
N CYS A 210 -10.36 -5.41 -21.22
CA CYS A 210 -10.11 -5.32 -19.78
C CYS A 210 -11.40 -5.37 -18.97
N ASP A 211 -12.46 -4.68 -19.40
CA ASP A 211 -13.76 -4.71 -18.72
C ASP A 211 -14.37 -6.12 -18.69
N LYS A 212 -14.28 -6.87 -19.77
CA LYS A 212 -14.72 -8.27 -19.83
C LYS A 212 -13.89 -9.17 -18.92
N ALA A 213 -12.56 -8.99 -18.90
CA ALA A 213 -11.68 -9.77 -18.04
C ALA A 213 -11.96 -9.49 -16.55
N ILE A 214 -12.20 -8.24 -16.18
CA ILE A 214 -12.61 -7.85 -14.82
C ILE A 214 -13.89 -8.56 -14.42
N ASP A 215 -14.93 -8.55 -15.28
CA ASP A 215 -16.19 -9.24 -15.01
C ASP A 215 -15.98 -10.74 -14.82
N SER A 216 -15.18 -11.38 -15.67
CA SER A 216 -14.91 -12.81 -15.58
C SER A 216 -14.20 -13.19 -14.27
N ILE A 217 -13.27 -12.36 -13.80
CA ILE A 217 -12.57 -12.60 -12.52
C ILE A 217 -13.53 -12.44 -11.34
N ILE A 218 -14.37 -11.41 -11.36
CA ILE A 218 -15.36 -11.19 -10.29
C ILE A 218 -16.37 -12.34 -10.24
N GLU A 219 -16.85 -12.80 -11.39
CA GLU A 219 -17.80 -13.92 -11.46
C GLU A 219 -17.21 -15.26 -11.04
N ALA A 220 -15.91 -15.45 -11.19
CA ALA A 220 -15.21 -16.69 -10.84
C ALA A 220 -14.89 -16.82 -9.35
N ASP A 221 -14.94 -15.74 -8.58
CA ASP A 221 -14.62 -15.71 -7.15
C ASP A 221 -15.88 -15.31 -6.36
N GLU A 222 -16.45 -16.24 -5.60
CA GLU A 222 -17.71 -16.03 -4.89
C GLU A 222 -17.65 -14.86 -3.89
N GLU A 223 -16.55 -14.68 -3.16
CA GLU A 223 -16.40 -13.58 -2.20
C GLU A 223 -16.37 -12.22 -2.91
N LEU A 224 -15.66 -12.13 -4.03
CA LEU A 224 -15.63 -10.92 -4.86
C LEU A 224 -16.99 -10.63 -5.46
N LYS A 225 -17.68 -11.67 -5.95
CA LYS A 225 -19.01 -11.56 -6.56
C LYS A 225 -20.06 -11.05 -5.58
N GLU A 226 -20.11 -11.61 -4.38
CA GLU A 226 -21.03 -11.17 -3.32
C GLU A 226 -20.78 -9.70 -2.94
N ASN A 227 -19.54 -9.33 -2.65
CA ASN A 227 -19.19 -7.97 -2.30
C ASN A 227 -19.46 -6.99 -3.45
N TYR A 228 -19.16 -7.39 -4.68
CA TYR A 228 -19.47 -6.58 -5.87
C TYR A 228 -20.98 -6.33 -6.02
N ALA A 229 -21.80 -7.36 -5.83
CA ALA A 229 -23.26 -7.23 -5.90
C ALA A 229 -23.80 -6.28 -4.82
N ILE A 230 -23.28 -6.38 -3.57
CA ILE A 230 -23.64 -5.48 -2.49
C ILE A 230 -23.28 -4.03 -2.84
N ILE A 231 -22.06 -3.77 -3.33
CA ILE A 231 -21.62 -2.42 -3.66
C ILE A 231 -22.45 -1.83 -4.81
N THR A 232 -22.70 -2.61 -5.85
CA THR A 232 -23.44 -2.15 -7.03
C THR A 232 -24.95 -1.99 -6.77
N SER A 233 -25.50 -2.56 -5.70
CA SER A 233 -26.88 -2.30 -5.27
C SER A 233 -27.08 -0.86 -4.80
N ILE A 234 -26.00 -0.14 -4.44
CA ILE A 234 -26.07 1.25 -3.98
C ILE A 234 -26.31 2.16 -5.18
N LYS A 235 -27.39 2.93 -5.15
CA LYS A 235 -27.74 3.88 -6.22
C LYS A 235 -26.59 4.88 -6.46
N GLY A 236 -26.11 4.94 -7.68
CA GLY A 236 -25.00 5.82 -8.11
C GLY A 236 -23.60 5.17 -8.05
N VAL A 237 -23.47 3.96 -7.53
CA VAL A 237 -22.23 3.20 -7.57
C VAL A 237 -22.26 2.27 -8.78
N ALA A 238 -21.50 2.63 -9.79
CA ALA A 238 -21.37 1.83 -11.01
C ALA A 238 -20.15 0.90 -10.96
N ARG A 239 -20.03 0.00 -11.96
CA ARG A 239 -18.95 -0.99 -12.13
C ARG A 239 -17.57 -0.48 -11.69
N GLN A 240 -17.12 0.66 -12.23
CA GLN A 240 -15.76 1.15 -12.02
C GLN A 240 -15.50 1.53 -10.55
N ASN A 241 -16.49 2.15 -9.90
CA ASN A 241 -16.40 2.49 -8.48
C ASN A 241 -16.39 1.23 -7.61
N ALA A 242 -17.24 0.25 -7.92
CA ALA A 242 -17.27 -1.03 -7.21
C ALA A 242 -15.94 -1.77 -7.34
N THR A 243 -15.42 -1.94 -8.55
CA THR A 243 -14.11 -2.58 -8.76
C THR A 243 -12.98 -1.81 -8.06
N CYS A 244 -13.00 -0.48 -8.11
CA CYS A 244 -12.05 0.37 -7.38
C CYS A 244 -12.09 0.09 -5.87
N MET A 245 -13.28 -0.03 -5.28
CA MET A 245 -13.43 -0.35 -3.86
C MET A 245 -12.84 -1.72 -3.53
N LEU A 246 -13.18 -2.76 -4.29
CA LEU A 246 -12.64 -4.10 -4.09
C LEU A 246 -11.10 -4.12 -4.15
N VAL A 247 -10.53 -3.47 -5.16
CA VAL A 247 -9.08 -3.44 -5.39
C VAL A 247 -8.32 -2.70 -4.29
N TYR A 248 -8.75 -1.48 -3.93
CA TYR A 248 -7.99 -0.64 -3.00
C TYR A 248 -8.23 -0.97 -1.53
N THR A 249 -9.32 -1.64 -1.21
CA THR A 249 -9.60 -2.09 0.16
C THR A 249 -9.18 -3.54 0.42
N ASN A 250 -8.57 -4.21 -0.57
CA ASN A 250 -8.30 -5.64 -0.51
C ASN A 250 -9.58 -6.43 -0.16
N ASN A 251 -10.62 -6.23 -0.96
CA ASN A 251 -11.96 -6.81 -0.69
C ASN A 251 -12.44 -6.52 0.75
N PHE A 252 -12.22 -5.29 1.24
CA PHE A 252 -12.49 -4.78 2.59
C PHE A 252 -11.63 -5.35 3.73
N LYS A 253 -10.83 -6.38 3.48
CA LYS A 253 -9.96 -7.04 4.49
C LYS A 253 -8.93 -6.07 5.06
N LYS A 254 -8.39 -5.14 4.24
CA LYS A 254 -7.41 -4.12 4.68
C LYS A 254 -7.87 -3.30 5.88
N PHE A 255 -9.17 -3.11 6.04
CA PHE A 255 -9.76 -2.33 7.12
C PHE A 255 -10.55 -3.17 8.12
N GLY A 256 -10.46 -4.50 8.04
CA GLY A 256 -11.21 -5.40 8.89
C GLY A 256 -12.72 -5.21 8.78
N TYR A 257 -13.20 -4.87 7.59
CA TYR A 257 -14.63 -4.56 7.30
C TYR A 257 -15.20 -3.39 8.13
N ASP A 258 -14.33 -2.54 8.73
CA ASP A 258 -14.77 -1.38 9.51
C ASP A 258 -15.20 -0.23 8.58
N PRO A 259 -16.50 0.15 8.54
CA PRO A 259 -16.99 1.18 7.64
C PRO A 259 -16.43 2.57 7.96
N ARG A 260 -16.05 2.84 9.23
CA ARG A 260 -15.47 4.12 9.62
C ARG A 260 -14.07 4.29 9.03
N LYS A 261 -13.24 3.23 9.11
CA LYS A 261 -11.91 3.24 8.50
C LYS A 261 -11.97 3.37 6.99
N ILE A 262 -12.94 2.70 6.34
CA ILE A 262 -13.17 2.80 4.89
C ILE A 262 -13.59 4.23 4.52
N ALA A 263 -14.54 4.83 5.26
CA ALA A 263 -14.97 6.21 5.04
C ALA A 263 -13.82 7.23 5.22
N CYS A 264 -12.95 7.02 6.21
CA CYS A 264 -11.75 7.82 6.40
C CYS A 264 -10.79 7.68 5.21
N TYR A 265 -10.56 6.46 4.73
CA TYR A 265 -9.67 6.19 3.59
C TYR A 265 -10.13 6.88 2.31
N TYR A 266 -11.45 6.92 2.06
CA TYR A 266 -12.03 7.59 0.90
C TYR A 266 -12.27 9.09 1.11
N GLY A 267 -11.92 9.64 2.29
CA GLY A 267 -12.08 11.06 2.59
C GLY A 267 -13.53 11.52 2.72
N VAL A 268 -14.47 10.59 2.94
CA VAL A 268 -15.91 10.89 3.08
C VAL A 268 -16.39 10.90 4.54
N ALA A 269 -15.49 10.56 5.49
CA ALA A 269 -15.81 10.65 6.91
C ALA A 269 -15.82 12.11 7.36
N PRO A 270 -16.88 12.57 8.05
CA PRO A 270 -16.86 13.90 8.65
C PRO A 270 -15.97 13.88 9.91
N PHE A 271 -14.97 14.76 9.96
CA PHE A 271 -14.19 15.01 11.17
C PHE A 271 -14.65 16.31 11.81
N GLY A 272 -15.00 16.25 13.10
CA GLY A 272 -15.29 17.45 13.86
C GLY A 272 -13.99 18.25 14.11
N LYS A 273 -13.92 19.49 13.64
CA LYS A 273 -12.87 20.43 14.03
C LYS A 273 -13.44 21.29 15.18
N GLN A 274 -12.99 21.00 16.41
CA GLN A 274 -13.33 21.78 17.58
C GLN A 274 -12.07 22.51 18.07
N SER A 275 -12.18 23.81 18.29
CA SER A 275 -11.14 24.61 18.90
C SER A 275 -11.79 25.61 19.85
N GLY A 276 -11.61 25.41 21.15
CA GLY A 276 -12.27 26.18 22.19
C GLY A 276 -13.79 26.14 22.10
N THR A 277 -14.44 27.18 22.56
CA THR A 277 -15.92 27.33 22.52
C THR A 277 -16.44 27.94 21.22
N SER A 278 -15.58 28.43 20.36
CA SER A 278 -15.95 29.26 19.18
C SER A 278 -15.92 28.53 17.84
N VAL A 279 -15.26 27.36 17.73
CA VAL A 279 -15.18 26.60 16.47
C VAL A 279 -15.72 25.20 16.66
N ASN A 280 -16.89 24.93 16.09
CA ASN A 280 -17.48 23.59 16.04
C ASN A 280 -18.05 23.37 14.62
N THR A 281 -17.17 23.04 13.68
CA THR A 281 -17.55 22.79 12.29
C THR A 281 -17.16 21.36 11.89
N PRO A 282 -18.09 20.59 11.30
CA PRO A 282 -17.71 19.33 10.66
C PRO A 282 -16.80 19.64 9.47
N CYS A 283 -15.58 19.14 9.49
CA CYS A 283 -14.63 19.28 8.40
C CYS A 283 -14.48 17.91 7.71
N LEU A 284 -14.75 17.88 6.40
CA LEU A 284 -14.29 16.77 5.56
C LEU A 284 -12.78 16.92 5.39
N LEU A 285 -12.01 15.88 5.60
CA LEU A 285 -10.58 15.87 5.33
C LEU A 285 -10.37 16.03 3.81
N TYR A 286 -10.08 17.25 3.37
CA TYR A 286 -9.59 17.54 2.03
C TYR A 286 -8.11 17.12 1.90
N THR A 287 -7.79 15.87 2.17
CA THR A 287 -6.42 15.36 1.97
C THR A 287 -6.17 14.88 0.55
N SER A 288 -7.24 14.75 -0.24
CA SER A 288 -7.14 14.53 -1.67
C SER A 288 -8.07 15.52 -2.36
N PRO A 289 -7.53 16.52 -3.07
CA PRO A 289 -8.38 17.41 -3.84
C PRO A 289 -9.17 16.55 -4.83
N SER A 290 -10.49 16.73 -4.85
CA SER A 290 -11.34 16.11 -5.85
C SER A 290 -10.76 16.42 -7.23
N PRO A 291 -10.83 15.51 -8.22
CA PRO A 291 -10.47 15.82 -9.60
C PRO A 291 -11.15 17.09 -10.15
N ARG A 292 -12.25 17.52 -9.53
CA ARG A 292 -12.92 18.80 -9.81
C ARG A 292 -12.17 20.00 -9.26
N ASP A 293 -11.52 19.86 -8.11
CA ASP A 293 -10.82 20.97 -7.45
C ASP A 293 -9.45 21.20 -8.08
N MET A 294 -8.82 20.16 -8.61
CA MET A 294 -7.56 20.26 -9.36
C MET A 294 -7.68 20.99 -10.72
N ARG A 295 -8.89 21.20 -11.22
CA ARG A 295 -9.14 21.96 -12.47
C ARG A 295 -9.28 23.47 -12.27
N ARG A 296 -9.18 23.97 -11.02
CA ARG A 296 -9.36 25.40 -10.68
C ARG A 296 -8.11 26.08 -10.13
N SER A 297 -6.98 25.36 -10.04
CA SER A 297 -5.68 25.93 -9.66
C SER A 297 -4.74 26.05 -10.86
#